data_67f3a410d5e53a77e387986b52087fd9
#
_entry.id   67f3a410d5e53a77e387986b52087fd9
#
_cell.length_a   1.000
_cell.length_b   1.000
_cell.length_c   1.000
_cell.angle_alpha   90.00
_cell.angle_beta   90.00
_cell.angle_gamma   90.00
#
_symmetry.space_group_name_H-M   'P 1'
#
loop_
_entity.id
_entity.type
_entity.pdbx_description
1 polymer ?
#
loop_
_entity_poly.entity_id
_entity_poly.type
_entity_poly.pdbx_seq_one_letter_code
_entity_poly.pdbx_strand_id
1 'polypeptide(L)'
;MKRNWKTLRDVLEAVEEDRIDAAIAAAEEKDRLAESAGEKSHHEDEFFGHMLLAVDAGLVEGFDVVTVPPSEWGYRAGYVRLTMSGHDLLDSLRSEKGFKKALALASSAAVPLTVDLVKEALKQAVGMVRL
;
A
#
# COMPACT_ATOMS: atom_id res chain seq x y z
N MET A 1 3.98 -13.05 1.52
CA MET A 1 3.91 -11.69 0.93
C MET A 1 4.92 -10.78 1.62
N LYS A 2 5.72 -10.10 0.85
CA LYS A 2 6.62 -9.07 1.38
C LYS A 2 5.96 -7.70 1.32
N ARG A 3 5.91 -7.02 2.45
CA ARG A 3 5.45 -5.63 2.51
C ARG A 3 6.63 -4.71 2.20
N ASN A 4 6.40 -3.70 1.36
CA ASN A 4 7.45 -2.76 1.00
C ASN A 4 6.88 -1.37 0.70
N TRP A 5 7.75 -0.37 0.80
CA TRP A 5 7.36 1.03 0.62
C TRP A 5 6.90 1.35 -0.79
N LYS A 6 7.50 0.71 -1.80
CA LYS A 6 7.13 0.96 -3.19
C LYS A 6 5.69 0.52 -3.45
N THR A 7 5.31 -0.68 -2.98
CA THR A 7 3.94 -1.18 -3.16
C THR A 7 2.95 -0.33 -2.36
N LEU A 8 3.31 0.10 -1.15
CA LEU A 8 2.46 1.01 -0.38
C LEU A 8 2.26 2.32 -1.14
N ARG A 9 3.31 2.90 -1.70
CA ARG A 9 3.20 4.11 -2.52
C ARG A 9 2.26 3.89 -3.70
N ASP A 10 2.41 2.77 -4.42
CA ASP A 10 1.57 2.45 -5.57
C ASP A 10 0.10 2.33 -5.18
N VAL A 11 -0.20 1.72 -4.03
CA VAL A 11 -1.57 1.61 -3.51
C VAL A 11 -2.13 3.00 -3.19
N LEU A 12 -1.37 3.85 -2.51
CA LEU A 12 -1.80 5.21 -2.17
C LEU A 12 -2.04 6.04 -3.44
N GLU A 13 -1.19 5.90 -4.46
CA GLU A 13 -1.39 6.56 -5.74
C GLU A 13 -2.67 6.10 -6.43
N ALA A 14 -2.97 4.80 -6.38
CA ALA A 14 -4.20 4.27 -6.96
C ALA A 14 -5.45 4.86 -6.27
N VAL A 15 -5.40 5.05 -4.96
CA VAL A 15 -6.49 5.70 -4.22
C VAL A 15 -6.61 7.16 -4.63
N GLU A 16 -5.51 7.90 -4.68
CA GLU A 16 -5.52 9.31 -5.04
C GLU A 16 -6.06 9.54 -6.46
N GLU A 17 -5.67 8.67 -7.40
CA GLU A 17 -6.05 8.78 -8.81
C GLU A 17 -7.39 8.11 -9.12
N ASP A 18 -8.10 7.60 -8.12
CA ASP A 18 -9.39 6.93 -8.26
C ASP A 18 -9.36 5.79 -9.28
N ARG A 19 -8.32 4.95 -9.20
CA ARG A 19 -8.15 3.81 -10.11
C ARG A 19 -7.94 2.49 -9.38
N ILE A 20 -8.60 2.34 -8.21
CA ILE A 20 -8.47 1.12 -7.41
C ILE A 20 -8.95 -0.10 -8.19
N ASP A 21 -10.11 0.01 -8.85
CA ASP A 21 -10.66 -1.12 -9.62
C ASP A 21 -9.72 -1.56 -10.73
N ALA A 22 -9.11 -0.60 -11.43
CA ALA A 22 -8.13 -0.89 -12.47
C ALA A 22 -6.87 -1.54 -11.88
N ALA A 23 -6.44 -1.09 -10.71
CA ALA A 23 -5.25 -1.64 -10.03
C ALA A 23 -5.51 -3.09 -9.59
N ILE A 24 -6.70 -3.39 -9.06
CA ILE A 24 -7.08 -4.75 -8.67
C ILE A 24 -7.14 -5.64 -9.90
N ALA A 25 -7.78 -5.19 -10.97
CA ALA A 25 -7.89 -5.95 -12.22
C ALA A 25 -6.50 -6.24 -12.81
N ALA A 26 -5.58 -5.28 -12.75
CA ALA A 26 -4.22 -5.47 -13.23
C ALA A 26 -3.46 -6.52 -12.41
N ALA A 27 -3.64 -6.52 -11.09
CA ALA A 27 -3.01 -7.50 -10.21
C ALA A 27 -3.55 -8.91 -10.48
N GLU A 28 -4.87 -9.04 -10.62
CA GLU A 28 -5.51 -10.32 -10.96
C GLU A 28 -5.01 -10.85 -12.30
N GLU A 29 -4.89 -9.99 -13.31
CA GLU A 29 -4.42 -10.36 -14.64
C GLU A 29 -2.96 -10.82 -14.60
N LYS A 30 -2.10 -10.14 -13.86
CA LYS A 30 -0.70 -10.55 -13.69
C LYS A 30 -0.60 -11.93 -13.04
N ASP A 31 -1.41 -12.20 -12.02
CA ASP A 31 -1.43 -13.50 -11.37
C ASP A 31 -1.94 -14.59 -12.30
N ARG A 32 -2.96 -14.28 -13.09
CA ARG A 32 -3.51 -15.21 -14.08
C ARG A 32 -2.47 -15.58 -15.16
N LEU A 33 -1.76 -14.57 -15.67
CA LEU A 33 -0.73 -14.79 -16.69
C LEU A 33 0.44 -15.60 -16.12
N ALA A 34 0.84 -15.32 -14.88
CA ALA A 34 1.90 -16.07 -14.22
C ALA A 34 1.50 -17.55 -14.04
N GLU A 35 0.26 -17.81 -13.61
CA GLU A 35 -0.26 -19.16 -13.44
C GLU A 35 -0.27 -19.91 -14.77
N SER A 36 -0.69 -19.26 -15.85
CA SER A 36 -0.68 -19.84 -17.21
C SER A 36 0.73 -20.18 -17.67
N ALA A 37 1.74 -19.45 -17.23
CA ALA A 37 3.15 -19.71 -17.55
C ALA A 37 3.80 -20.70 -16.58
N GLY A 38 3.04 -21.28 -15.64
CA GLY A 38 3.59 -22.18 -14.62
C GLY A 38 4.37 -21.49 -13.52
N GLU A 39 4.25 -20.18 -13.41
CA GLU A 39 4.93 -19.37 -12.41
C GLU A 39 3.98 -19.02 -11.26
N LYS A 40 4.55 -18.75 -10.09
CA LYS A 40 3.79 -18.25 -8.95
C LYS A 40 3.99 -16.77 -8.81
N SER A 41 2.89 -16.03 -8.64
CA SER A 41 2.95 -14.62 -8.31
C SER A 41 1.89 -14.28 -7.28
N HIS A 42 2.04 -13.15 -6.60
CA HIS A 42 1.18 -12.75 -5.50
C HIS A 42 0.81 -11.26 -5.60
N HIS A 43 0.54 -10.78 -6.80
CA HIS A 43 0.22 -9.36 -7.02
C HIS A 43 -1.07 -8.96 -6.33
N GLU A 44 -2.09 -9.83 -6.37
CA GLU A 44 -3.36 -9.56 -5.69
C GLU A 44 -3.17 -9.51 -4.17
N ASP A 45 -2.44 -10.49 -3.61
CA ASP A 45 -2.14 -10.52 -2.18
C ASP A 45 -1.34 -9.29 -1.75
N GLU A 46 -0.38 -8.87 -2.58
CA GLU A 46 0.41 -7.68 -2.32
C GLU A 46 -0.45 -6.42 -2.31
N PHE A 47 -1.34 -6.28 -3.28
CA PHE A 47 -2.24 -5.12 -3.33
C PHE A 47 -3.14 -5.05 -2.10
N PHE A 48 -3.88 -6.13 -1.84
CA PHE A 48 -4.83 -6.13 -0.71
C PHE A 48 -4.12 -6.05 0.64
N GLY A 49 -2.98 -6.71 0.78
CA GLY A 49 -2.20 -6.65 2.03
C GLY A 49 -1.69 -5.24 2.32
N HIS A 50 -1.25 -4.51 1.30
CA HIS A 50 -0.82 -3.12 1.48
C HIS A 50 -1.99 -2.17 1.65
N MET A 51 -3.15 -2.46 1.03
CA MET A 51 -4.37 -1.70 1.29
C MET A 51 -4.82 -1.86 2.74
N LEU A 52 -4.77 -3.09 3.28
CA LEU A 52 -5.05 -3.31 4.71
C LEU A 52 -4.09 -2.51 5.59
N LEU A 53 -2.81 -2.53 5.27
CA LEU A 53 -1.81 -1.76 6.01
C LEU A 53 -2.14 -0.26 5.98
N ALA A 54 -2.52 0.25 4.81
CA ALA A 54 -2.88 1.66 4.66
C ALA A 54 -4.14 2.02 5.47
N VAL A 55 -5.15 1.16 5.46
CA VAL A 55 -6.38 1.38 6.26
C VAL A 55 -6.05 1.34 7.74
N ASP A 56 -5.29 0.34 8.18
CA ASP A 56 -4.93 0.16 9.59
C ASP A 56 -4.06 1.31 10.11
N ALA A 57 -3.24 1.89 9.24
CA ALA A 57 -2.41 3.04 9.60
C ALA A 57 -3.15 4.37 9.51
N GLY A 58 -4.43 4.37 9.12
CA GLY A 58 -5.23 5.59 9.03
C GLY A 58 -4.93 6.44 7.80
N LEU A 59 -4.41 5.84 6.73
CA LEU A 59 -4.05 6.54 5.50
C LEU A 59 -5.17 6.57 4.47
N VAL A 60 -6.08 5.60 4.52
CA VAL A 60 -7.15 5.40 3.55
C VAL A 60 -8.46 5.20 4.30
N GLU A 61 -9.53 5.79 3.80
CA GLU A 61 -10.91 5.61 4.28
C GLU A 61 -11.81 5.10 3.17
N GLY A 62 -12.91 4.43 3.55
CA GLY A 62 -13.94 4.01 2.61
C GLY A 62 -13.69 2.65 1.96
N PHE A 63 -12.67 1.93 2.38
CA PHE A 63 -12.33 0.61 1.85
C PHE A 63 -12.26 -0.40 2.99
N ASP A 64 -13.06 -1.47 2.88
CA ASP A 64 -13.09 -2.55 3.87
C ASP A 64 -12.78 -3.88 3.22
N VAL A 65 -11.78 -4.59 3.72
CA VAL A 65 -11.54 -5.99 3.34
C VAL A 65 -12.44 -6.86 4.22
N VAL A 66 -13.31 -7.65 3.59
CA VAL A 66 -14.30 -8.47 4.31
C VAL A 66 -13.94 -9.95 4.35
N THR A 67 -13.16 -10.44 3.38
CA THR A 67 -12.63 -11.80 3.39
C THR A 67 -11.18 -11.80 2.95
N VAL A 68 -10.41 -12.77 3.50
CA VAL A 68 -8.99 -12.91 3.21
C VAL A 68 -8.66 -14.36 2.85
N PRO A 69 -7.52 -14.67 2.22
CA PRO A 69 -7.10 -16.04 1.96
C PRO A 69 -7.15 -16.92 3.22
N PRO A 70 -7.44 -18.24 3.09
CA PRO A 70 -7.49 -19.02 1.85
C PRO A 70 -8.76 -18.86 1.00
N SER A 71 -9.79 -18.19 1.53
CA SER A 71 -10.91 -17.72 0.70
C SER A 71 -10.40 -16.65 -0.26
N GLU A 72 -11.18 -16.31 -1.26
CA GLU A 72 -10.83 -15.21 -2.14
C GLU A 72 -10.87 -13.88 -1.40
N TRP A 73 -10.07 -12.90 -1.83
CA TRP A 73 -10.15 -11.56 -1.32
C TRP A 73 -11.52 -10.96 -1.64
N GLY A 74 -12.22 -10.54 -0.60
CA GLY A 74 -13.49 -9.83 -0.73
C GLY A 74 -13.38 -8.47 -0.08
N TYR A 75 -14.00 -7.47 -0.69
CA TYR A 75 -13.95 -6.11 -0.16
C TYR A 75 -15.23 -5.36 -0.44
N ARG A 76 -15.46 -4.32 0.36
CA ARG A 76 -16.51 -3.32 0.13
C ARG A 76 -15.84 -1.98 -0.04
N ALA A 77 -16.25 -1.24 -1.06
CA ALA A 77 -15.72 0.08 -1.32
C ALA A 77 -16.89 1.06 -1.43
N GLY A 78 -16.88 2.06 -0.56
CA GLY A 78 -17.74 3.22 -0.70
C GLY A 78 -16.98 4.30 -1.45
N TYR A 79 -17.00 5.53 -0.97
CA TYR A 79 -16.13 6.58 -1.48
C TYR A 79 -14.73 6.41 -0.85
N VAL A 80 -13.82 5.82 -1.62
CA VAL A 80 -12.46 5.56 -1.15
C VAL A 80 -11.60 6.80 -1.36
N ARG A 81 -10.94 7.25 -0.31
CA ARG A 81 -10.11 8.44 -0.35
C ARG A 81 -8.91 8.33 0.57
N LEU A 82 -7.87 9.09 0.27
CA LEU A 82 -6.76 9.29 1.20
C LEU A 82 -7.22 10.21 2.33
N THR A 83 -6.80 9.89 3.55
CA THR A 83 -6.91 10.82 4.66
C THR A 83 -5.84 11.91 4.50
N MET A 84 -5.88 12.94 5.33
CA MET A 84 -4.81 13.94 5.36
C MET A 84 -3.45 13.27 5.60
N SER A 85 -3.40 12.32 6.53
CA SER A 85 -2.19 11.52 6.78
C SER A 85 -1.74 10.74 5.54
N GLY A 86 -2.69 10.19 4.79
CA GLY A 86 -2.39 9.48 3.55
C GLY A 86 -1.77 10.38 2.50
N HIS A 87 -2.30 11.59 2.34
CA HIS A 87 -1.71 12.58 1.42
C HIS A 87 -0.31 12.98 1.85
N ASP A 88 -0.11 13.25 3.12
CA ASP A 88 1.21 13.66 3.65
C ASP A 88 2.26 12.57 3.43
N LEU A 89 1.92 11.33 3.72
CA LEU A 89 2.85 10.23 3.50
C LEU A 89 3.13 10.00 2.02
N LEU A 90 2.09 10.05 1.18
CA LEU A 90 2.27 9.86 -0.27
C LEU A 90 3.20 10.93 -0.85
N ASP A 91 3.00 12.19 -0.48
CA ASP A 91 3.87 13.28 -0.92
C ASP A 91 5.33 13.04 -0.52
N SER A 92 5.54 12.55 0.71
CA SER A 92 6.88 12.18 1.17
C SER A 92 7.48 11.04 0.35
N LEU A 93 6.70 9.97 0.11
CA LEU A 93 7.17 8.80 -0.63
C LEU A 93 7.44 9.09 -2.11
N ARG A 94 6.83 10.12 -2.67
CA ARG A 94 7.09 10.56 -4.04
C ARG A 94 8.40 11.30 -4.18
N SER A 95 8.89 11.93 -3.11
CA SER A 95 10.17 12.61 -3.14
C SER A 95 11.30 11.61 -2.94
N GLU A 96 12.43 11.83 -3.61
CA GLU A 96 13.61 10.99 -3.46
C GLU A 96 14.10 10.97 -2.01
N LYS A 97 14.17 12.13 -1.37
CA LYS A 97 14.62 12.26 0.01
C LYS A 97 13.70 11.55 0.98
N GLY A 98 12.39 11.73 0.84
CA GLY A 98 11.41 11.09 1.71
C GLY A 98 11.39 9.57 1.53
N PHE A 99 11.50 9.09 0.31
CA PHE A 99 11.56 7.66 0.03
C PHE A 99 12.81 7.02 0.64
N LYS A 100 13.96 7.66 0.52
CA LYS A 100 15.20 7.19 1.15
C LYS A 100 15.09 7.13 2.67
N LYS A 101 14.44 8.11 3.29
CA LYS A 101 14.19 8.10 4.74
C LYS A 101 13.29 6.95 5.15
N ALA A 102 12.22 6.69 4.38
CA ALA A 102 11.34 5.55 4.63
C ALA A 102 12.10 4.23 4.52
N LEU A 103 12.91 4.06 3.48
CA LEU A 103 13.74 2.87 3.30
C LEU A 103 14.67 2.64 4.48
N ALA A 104 15.19 3.71 5.08
CA ALA A 104 16.09 3.60 6.24
C ALA A 104 15.38 3.03 7.48
N LEU A 105 14.05 3.17 7.57
CA LEU A 105 13.26 2.61 8.68
C LEU A 105 12.99 1.11 8.50
N ALA A 106 12.91 0.62 7.27
CA ALA A 106 12.60 -0.77 6.96
C ALA A 106 13.40 -1.24 5.76
N SER A 107 14.73 -1.06 5.82
CA SER A 107 15.63 -1.39 4.71
C SER A 107 16.03 -2.86 4.66
N SER A 108 15.88 -3.58 5.76
CA SER A 108 16.25 -4.99 5.85
C SER A 108 15.05 -5.91 5.53
N ALA A 109 15.32 -6.99 4.81
CA ALA A 109 14.32 -8.04 4.60
C ALA A 109 13.88 -8.70 5.92
N ALA A 110 14.68 -8.54 6.97
CA ALA A 110 14.36 -9.06 8.31
C ALA A 110 13.40 -8.15 9.09
N VAL A 111 13.19 -6.91 8.63
CA VAL A 111 12.29 -5.95 9.28
C VAL A 111 11.09 -5.72 8.36
N PRO A 112 9.94 -6.37 8.65
CA PRO A 112 8.76 -6.18 7.80
C PRO A 112 8.19 -4.78 7.97
N LEU A 113 7.57 -4.25 6.92
CA LEU A 113 6.85 -3.00 6.99
C LEU A 113 5.59 -3.20 7.86
N THR A 114 5.52 -2.46 8.96
CA THR A 114 4.43 -2.54 9.92
C THR A 114 3.68 -1.22 10.00
N VAL A 115 2.51 -1.24 10.64
CA VAL A 115 1.74 -0.01 10.93
C VAL A 115 2.59 0.98 11.71
N ASP A 116 3.37 0.50 12.69
CA ASP A 116 4.22 1.38 13.51
C ASP A 116 5.31 2.07 12.68
N LEU A 117 5.93 1.35 11.75
CA LEU A 117 6.92 1.95 10.85
C LEU A 117 6.30 2.96 9.90
N VAL A 118 5.08 2.68 9.41
CA VAL A 118 4.33 3.62 8.57
C VAL A 118 4.02 4.90 9.34
N LYS A 119 3.58 4.77 10.60
CA LYS A 119 3.31 5.92 11.46
C LYS A 119 4.58 6.72 11.77
N GLU A 120 5.70 6.05 11.96
CA GLU A 120 6.98 6.72 12.17
C GLU A 120 7.41 7.50 10.92
N ALA A 121 7.28 6.91 9.74
CA ALA A 121 7.56 7.60 8.48
C ALA A 121 6.65 8.80 8.30
N LEU A 122 5.38 8.69 8.69
CA LEU A 122 4.43 9.79 8.64
C LEU A 122 4.86 10.93 9.57
N LYS A 123 5.30 10.64 10.78
CA LYS A 123 5.84 11.64 11.71
C LYS A 123 6.99 12.41 11.08
N GLN A 124 7.91 11.70 10.44
CA GLN A 124 9.06 12.33 9.79
C GLN A 124 8.62 13.18 8.59
N ALA A 125 7.64 12.70 7.83
CA ALA A 125 7.08 13.44 6.70
C ALA A 125 6.44 14.75 7.15
N VAL A 126 5.63 14.71 8.21
CA VAL A 126 4.98 15.89 8.78
C VAL A 126 6.03 16.87 9.31
N GLY A 127 7.07 16.36 9.99
CA GLY A 127 8.17 17.20 10.47
C GLY A 127 8.91 17.91 9.34
N MET A 128 9.08 17.24 8.19
CA MET A 128 9.71 17.84 7.00
C MET A 128 8.89 18.98 6.40
N VAL A 129 7.57 18.85 6.40
CA VAL A 129 6.66 19.86 5.84
C VAL A 129 6.61 21.13 6.71
N ARG A 130 6.82 20.97 8.01
CA ARG A 130 6.77 22.08 8.98
C ARG A 130 8.07 22.86 9.11
N LEU A 131 9.11 22.38 8.49
CA LEU A 131 10.41 23.03 8.47
C LEU A 131 10.55 23.91 7.24
#